data_b1776314ba6768251561d4bcbda38234
#
_entry.id   b1776314ba6768251561d4bcbda38234
#
_cell.length_a   1.000
_cell.length_b   1.000
_cell.length_c   1.000
_cell.angle_alpha   90.00
_cell.angle_beta   90.00
_cell.angle_gamma   90.00
#
_symmetry.space_group_name_H-M   'P 1'
#
loop_
_entity.id
_entity.type
_entity.pdbx_description
1 polymer ?
#
loop_
_entity_poly.entity_id
_entity_poly.type
_entity_poly.pdbx_seq_one_letter_code
_entity_poly.pdbx_strand_id
1 'polypeptide(L)'
;LLVRYVKTPGGDTEELARIYTFEEHGIKIQYIDPDARKIIHRLVSHGFKAYIVGGAVRDLLIGRRPKDFDIVTDAHPGKIRKIFWNSRIIGRRFRLVHVYADDNILEVSTFRAADSNQNNTFGTMKEDVMRRDFSMNALYYDPDSQQLYDYVGGLQDILEKKIETIIPLETIFKDDPVRIIRIIRYAAITGFPIRRKLARQIKTDRRLLRDVSNSRLTEEVMKILQSGKSERIFSSLFKYEISEDILPEIHRAAEEGTQLKIRMLANLRKLDRNVRKYSAVTKSEMITAVSKDYVEERVDWENNPETVYKEVFRRIKQFITPITPPNKDVEQAVRGMFKSRGMRPPFKKRYKMGRQRSRRPGGKSGASKQGGKGK
;
A
#
# COMPACT_ATOMS: atom_id res chain seq x y z
N LEU A 1 -2.55 -9.12 -32.79
CA LEU A 1 -3.09 -9.85 -31.64
C LEU A 1 -2.72 -11.33 -31.75
N LEU A 2 -1.95 -11.80 -30.78
CA LEU A 2 -1.67 -13.23 -30.63
C LEU A 2 -2.59 -13.77 -29.54
N VAL A 3 -3.16 -14.97 -29.78
CA VAL A 3 -4.04 -15.61 -28.78
C VAL A 3 -3.43 -16.94 -28.38
N ARG A 4 -3.28 -17.17 -27.07
CA ARG A 4 -2.89 -18.47 -26.54
C ARG A 4 -4.13 -19.29 -26.23
N TYR A 5 -4.09 -20.55 -26.62
CA TYR A 5 -5.14 -21.53 -26.37
C TYR A 5 -4.63 -22.66 -25.50
N VAL A 6 -5.53 -23.25 -24.73
CA VAL A 6 -5.32 -24.49 -23.97
C VAL A 6 -6.38 -25.49 -24.36
N LYS A 7 -6.01 -26.78 -24.45
CA LYS A 7 -6.98 -27.85 -24.58
C LYS A 7 -7.58 -28.17 -23.23
N THR A 8 -8.90 -28.18 -23.15
CA THR A 8 -9.62 -28.62 -21.96
C THR A 8 -9.54 -30.13 -21.81
N PRO A 9 -9.81 -30.71 -20.65
CA PRO A 9 -9.90 -32.16 -20.47
C PRO A 9 -10.94 -32.84 -21.39
N GLY A 10 -11.95 -32.10 -21.87
CA GLY A 10 -12.94 -32.56 -22.84
C GLY A 10 -12.49 -32.49 -24.30
N GLY A 11 -11.28 -32.01 -24.60
CA GLY A 11 -10.73 -31.92 -25.96
C GLY A 11 -11.01 -30.58 -26.66
N ASP A 12 -11.85 -29.70 -26.11
CA ASP A 12 -12.15 -28.40 -26.68
C ASP A 12 -10.97 -27.44 -26.51
N THR A 13 -10.88 -26.44 -27.38
CA THR A 13 -9.86 -25.40 -27.31
C THR A 13 -10.42 -24.15 -26.65
N GLU A 14 -9.85 -23.75 -25.53
CA GLU A 14 -10.24 -22.55 -24.79
C GLU A 14 -9.16 -21.46 -24.93
N GLU A 15 -9.58 -20.21 -25.12
CA GLU A 15 -8.68 -19.05 -25.11
C GLU A 15 -8.08 -18.88 -23.71
N LEU A 16 -6.74 -18.97 -23.62
CA LEU A 16 -6.03 -18.85 -22.35
C LEU A 16 -5.66 -17.41 -22.05
N ALA A 17 -5.11 -16.70 -23.03
CA ALA A 17 -4.68 -15.32 -22.89
C ALA A 17 -4.55 -14.63 -24.24
N ARG A 18 -4.80 -13.33 -24.26
CA ARG A 18 -4.46 -12.41 -25.37
C ARG A 18 -3.08 -11.84 -25.14
N ILE A 19 -2.27 -11.79 -26.20
CA ILE A 19 -0.95 -11.18 -26.18
C ILE A 19 -0.96 -10.04 -27.18
N TYR A 20 -0.83 -8.82 -26.67
CA TYR A 20 -0.82 -7.62 -27.46
C TYR A 20 0.62 -7.18 -27.76
N THR A 21 0.86 -6.72 -28.98
CA THR A 21 2.14 -6.17 -29.44
C THR A 21 2.24 -4.66 -29.12
N PHE A 22 3.41 -4.09 -29.36
CA PHE A 22 3.63 -2.66 -29.13
C PHE A 22 2.64 -1.77 -29.86
N GLU A 23 2.31 -2.10 -31.11
CA GLU A 23 1.37 -1.35 -31.97
C GLU A 23 -0.05 -1.28 -31.37
N GLU A 24 -0.40 -2.30 -30.55
CA GLU A 24 -1.73 -2.41 -29.96
C GLU A 24 -1.82 -1.76 -28.59
N HIS A 25 -0.79 -1.89 -27.74
CA HIS A 25 -0.83 -1.35 -26.37
C HIS A 25 -0.11 -0.01 -26.21
N GLY A 26 0.85 0.33 -27.10
CA GLY A 26 1.53 1.62 -27.11
C GLY A 26 2.42 1.96 -25.92
N ILE A 27 2.79 0.98 -25.07
CA ILE A 27 3.65 1.19 -23.90
C ILE A 27 5.07 1.51 -24.38
N LYS A 28 5.55 2.72 -24.09
CA LYS A 28 6.89 3.15 -24.45
C LYS A 28 7.92 2.70 -23.42
N ILE A 29 8.93 1.95 -23.87
CA ILE A 29 10.01 1.39 -23.04
C ILE A 29 10.76 2.45 -22.22
N GLN A 30 10.86 3.67 -22.72
CA GLN A 30 11.54 4.79 -22.06
C GLN A 30 10.82 5.28 -20.76
N TYR A 31 9.57 4.90 -20.55
CA TYR A 31 8.82 5.22 -19.33
C TYR A 31 8.93 4.15 -18.25
N ILE A 32 9.64 3.06 -18.55
CA ILE A 32 9.88 1.97 -17.63
C ILE A 32 11.20 2.24 -16.91
N ASP A 33 11.18 2.02 -15.59
CA ASP A 33 12.36 2.17 -14.75
C ASP A 33 13.51 1.29 -15.25
N PRO A 34 14.71 1.85 -15.49
CA PRO A 34 15.86 1.10 -15.99
C PRO A 34 16.26 -0.07 -15.08
N ASP A 35 16.11 0.09 -13.76
CA ASP A 35 16.48 -0.96 -12.80
C ASP A 35 15.45 -2.09 -12.78
N ALA A 36 14.15 -1.77 -12.95
CA ALA A 36 13.13 -2.79 -13.17
C ALA A 36 13.43 -3.64 -14.41
N ARG A 37 13.86 -3.01 -15.51
CA ARG A 37 14.27 -3.72 -16.73
C ARG A 37 15.50 -4.60 -16.50
N LYS A 38 16.54 -4.10 -15.82
CA LYS A 38 17.74 -4.89 -15.47
C LYS A 38 17.40 -6.11 -14.64
N ILE A 39 16.50 -5.96 -13.66
CA ILE A 39 16.05 -7.07 -12.79
C ILE A 39 15.33 -8.12 -13.63
N ILE A 40 14.40 -7.72 -14.49
CA ILE A 40 13.65 -8.64 -15.36
C ILE A 40 14.61 -9.36 -16.30
N HIS A 41 15.46 -8.63 -17.01
CA HIS A 41 16.45 -9.22 -17.92
C HIS A 41 17.35 -10.24 -17.21
N ARG A 42 17.80 -9.94 -15.98
CA ARG A 42 18.62 -10.86 -15.19
C ARG A 42 17.86 -12.12 -14.74
N LEU A 43 16.58 -12.01 -14.39
CA LEU A 43 15.74 -13.17 -14.10
C LEU A 43 15.56 -14.05 -15.34
N VAL A 44 15.27 -13.44 -16.49
CA VAL A 44 15.10 -14.13 -17.78
C VAL A 44 16.38 -14.82 -18.20
N SER A 45 17.54 -14.19 -18.08
CA SER A 45 18.85 -14.81 -18.40
C SER A 45 19.20 -16.01 -17.52
N HIS A 46 18.55 -16.14 -16.34
CA HIS A 46 18.67 -17.32 -15.47
C HIS A 46 17.56 -18.37 -15.72
N GLY A 47 16.80 -18.24 -16.83
CA GLY A 47 15.76 -19.19 -17.23
C GLY A 47 14.41 -19.01 -16.56
N PHE A 48 14.17 -17.88 -15.86
CA PHE A 48 12.90 -17.58 -15.24
C PHE A 48 12.06 -16.64 -16.09
N LYS A 49 10.74 -16.73 -15.97
CA LYS A 49 9.80 -15.74 -16.50
C LYS A 49 9.73 -14.56 -15.55
N ALA A 50 9.69 -13.33 -16.07
CA ALA A 50 9.54 -12.14 -15.23
C ALA A 50 8.78 -11.04 -15.98
N TYR A 51 7.90 -10.31 -15.27
CA TYR A 51 7.01 -9.33 -15.85
C TYR A 51 6.82 -8.15 -14.92
N ILE A 52 6.57 -6.97 -15.49
CA ILE A 52 5.99 -5.83 -14.77
C ILE A 52 4.49 -6.08 -14.62
N VAL A 53 3.91 -5.75 -13.46
CA VAL A 53 2.48 -6.01 -13.18
C VAL A 53 1.79 -4.86 -12.44
N GLY A 54 0.49 -4.95 -12.34
CA GLY A 54 -0.32 -4.15 -11.43
C GLY A 54 -0.44 -2.69 -11.84
N GLY A 55 -0.23 -1.80 -10.86
CA GLY A 55 -0.43 -0.36 -11.04
C GLY A 55 0.45 0.26 -12.12
N ALA A 56 1.67 -0.22 -12.26
CA ALA A 56 2.62 0.29 -13.25
C ALA A 56 2.12 0.08 -14.68
N VAL A 57 1.67 -1.12 -15.02
CA VAL A 57 1.16 -1.44 -16.36
C VAL A 57 -0.07 -0.61 -16.68
N ARG A 58 -1.03 -0.56 -15.73
CA ARG A 58 -2.22 0.29 -15.87
C ARG A 58 -1.85 1.75 -16.12
N ASP A 59 -0.94 2.32 -15.32
CA ASP A 59 -0.59 3.72 -15.41
C ASP A 59 0.11 4.04 -16.74
N LEU A 60 0.97 3.16 -17.24
CA LEU A 60 1.58 3.27 -18.56
C LEU A 60 0.51 3.28 -19.67
N LEU A 61 -0.48 2.36 -19.60
CA LEU A 61 -1.56 2.27 -20.59
C LEU A 61 -2.48 3.50 -20.63
N ILE A 62 -2.68 4.16 -19.48
CA ILE A 62 -3.45 5.43 -19.42
C ILE A 62 -2.58 6.68 -19.63
N GLY A 63 -1.33 6.51 -20.11
CA GLY A 63 -0.42 7.60 -20.42
C GLY A 63 0.15 8.33 -19.20
N ARG A 64 0.27 7.65 -18.05
CA ARG A 64 0.86 8.18 -16.82
C ARG A 64 2.20 7.53 -16.54
N ARG A 65 3.09 8.30 -15.92
CA ARG A 65 4.37 7.76 -15.45
C ARG A 65 4.14 7.07 -14.09
N PRO A 66 4.42 5.75 -13.98
CA PRO A 66 4.32 5.04 -12.71
C PRO A 66 5.31 5.59 -11.68
N LYS A 67 4.94 5.48 -10.39
CA LYS A 67 5.86 5.80 -9.29
C LYS A 67 6.71 4.59 -8.91
N ASP A 68 6.08 3.42 -8.86
CA ASP A 68 6.68 2.17 -8.42
C ASP A 68 6.45 1.10 -9.49
N PHE A 69 7.38 0.16 -9.62
CA PHE A 69 7.31 -0.95 -10.55
C PHE A 69 7.35 -2.27 -9.78
N ASP A 70 6.22 -2.95 -9.72
CA ASP A 70 6.12 -4.30 -9.16
C ASP A 70 6.53 -5.33 -10.20
N ILE A 71 7.41 -6.26 -9.82
CA ILE A 71 7.87 -7.35 -10.68
C ILE A 71 7.30 -8.66 -10.14
N VAL A 72 6.85 -9.51 -11.05
CA VAL A 72 6.43 -10.87 -10.72
C VAL A 72 7.19 -11.88 -11.58
N THR A 73 7.50 -13.06 -11.02
CA THR A 73 8.29 -14.10 -11.66
C THR A 73 7.83 -15.49 -11.22
N ASP A 74 8.20 -16.53 -11.97
CA ASP A 74 8.08 -17.92 -11.52
C ASP A 74 9.25 -18.38 -10.62
N ALA A 75 10.28 -17.55 -10.45
CA ALA A 75 11.36 -17.81 -9.52
C ALA A 75 10.86 -17.73 -8.06
N HIS A 76 11.14 -18.76 -7.26
CA HIS A 76 10.87 -18.74 -5.81
C HIS A 76 11.76 -17.73 -5.08
N PRO A 77 11.32 -17.16 -3.92
CA PRO A 77 12.07 -16.14 -3.20
C PRO A 77 13.52 -16.50 -2.87
N GLY A 78 13.77 -17.78 -2.56
CA GLY A 78 15.13 -18.26 -2.30
C GLY A 78 16.03 -18.25 -3.54
N LYS A 79 15.47 -18.45 -4.73
CA LYS A 79 16.20 -18.35 -6.01
C LYS A 79 16.47 -16.89 -6.36
N ILE A 80 15.47 -16.01 -6.22
CA ILE A 80 15.63 -14.56 -6.40
C ILE A 80 16.76 -14.03 -5.50
N ARG A 81 16.77 -14.43 -4.22
CA ARG A 81 17.82 -14.04 -3.26
C ARG A 81 19.22 -14.52 -3.67
N LYS A 82 19.34 -15.67 -4.35
CA LYS A 82 20.61 -16.16 -4.88
C LYS A 82 21.09 -15.40 -6.12
N ILE A 83 20.15 -14.99 -6.98
CA ILE A 83 20.45 -14.22 -8.20
C ILE A 83 20.86 -12.78 -7.83
N PHE A 84 20.20 -12.18 -6.83
CA PHE A 84 20.45 -10.79 -6.41
C PHE A 84 21.05 -10.78 -5.00
N TRP A 85 22.38 -10.63 -4.88
CA TRP A 85 23.07 -10.58 -3.59
C TRP A 85 22.61 -9.38 -2.72
N ASN A 86 22.26 -8.23 -3.36
CA ASN A 86 21.74 -7.00 -2.77
C ASN A 86 20.22 -7.07 -2.59
N SER A 87 19.70 -8.14 -2.04
CA SER A 87 18.26 -8.32 -1.85
C SER A 87 17.91 -8.87 -0.48
N ARG A 88 16.65 -8.73 -0.06
CA ARG A 88 16.14 -9.24 1.21
C ARG A 88 14.74 -9.83 1.04
N ILE A 89 14.51 -11.02 1.58
CA ILE A 89 13.17 -11.61 1.65
C ILE A 89 12.38 -10.90 2.74
N ILE A 90 11.20 -10.38 2.40
CA ILE A 90 10.31 -9.65 3.29
C ILE A 90 8.97 -10.39 3.38
N GLY A 91 8.29 -10.23 4.51
CA GLY A 91 6.97 -10.79 4.76
C GLY A 91 7.02 -12.20 5.34
N ARG A 92 6.09 -12.47 6.28
CA ARG A 92 5.90 -13.80 6.89
C ARG A 92 4.85 -14.62 6.16
N ARG A 93 3.73 -13.97 5.85
CA ARG A 93 2.55 -14.61 5.24
C ARG A 93 2.67 -14.71 3.72
N PHE A 94 3.21 -13.67 3.09
CA PHE A 94 3.49 -13.62 1.65
C PHE A 94 4.91 -13.13 1.47
N ARG A 95 5.81 -14.03 1.12
CA ARG A 95 7.22 -13.71 0.91
C ARG A 95 7.38 -13.02 -0.43
N LEU A 96 7.92 -11.82 -0.41
CA LEU A 96 8.42 -11.11 -1.57
C LEU A 96 9.89 -10.73 -1.35
N VAL A 97 10.58 -10.31 -2.39
CA VAL A 97 11.99 -9.96 -2.30
C VAL A 97 12.13 -8.48 -2.66
N HIS A 98 12.67 -7.70 -1.73
CA HIS A 98 13.16 -6.37 -2.02
C HIS A 98 14.53 -6.50 -2.66
N VAL A 99 14.69 -6.03 -3.89
CA VAL A 99 15.98 -5.89 -4.57
C VAL A 99 16.38 -4.43 -4.48
N TYR A 100 17.53 -4.17 -3.90
CA TYR A 100 18.06 -2.83 -3.73
C TYR A 100 18.86 -2.44 -4.96
N ALA A 101 18.41 -1.43 -5.69
CA ALA A 101 19.08 -0.87 -6.86
C ALA A 101 19.38 0.59 -6.55
N ASP A 102 20.64 0.97 -6.55
CA ASP A 102 21.15 2.30 -6.20
C ASP A 102 20.26 3.06 -5.20
N ASP A 103 19.39 3.96 -5.68
CA ASP A 103 18.49 4.77 -4.84
C ASP A 103 17.09 4.17 -4.69
N ASN A 104 16.78 3.03 -5.35
CA ASN A 104 15.44 2.45 -5.40
C ASN A 104 15.37 1.07 -4.75
N ILE A 105 14.18 0.73 -4.25
CA ILE A 105 13.84 -0.63 -3.80
C ILE A 105 12.75 -1.15 -4.72
N LEU A 106 13.04 -2.24 -5.45
CA LEU A 106 12.08 -2.88 -6.32
C LEU A 106 11.52 -4.14 -5.67
N GLU A 107 10.20 -4.29 -5.68
CA GLU A 107 9.52 -5.46 -5.14
C GLU A 107 9.42 -6.54 -6.21
N VAL A 108 10.00 -7.72 -5.91
CA VAL A 108 9.92 -8.91 -6.76
C VAL A 108 9.14 -9.99 -6.02
N SER A 109 8.00 -10.37 -6.58
CA SER A 109 7.11 -11.40 -6.03
C SER A 109 7.09 -12.64 -6.94
N THR A 110 6.77 -13.79 -6.35
CA THR A 110 6.53 -15.03 -7.11
C THR A 110 5.04 -15.16 -7.45
N PHE A 111 4.70 -15.72 -8.61
CA PHE A 111 3.29 -16.05 -8.94
C PHE A 111 2.66 -16.83 -7.80
N ARG A 112 1.47 -16.40 -7.40
CA ARG A 112 0.73 -17.02 -6.29
C ARG A 112 -0.36 -17.94 -6.83
N ALA A 113 -0.57 -19.09 -6.16
CA ALA A 113 -1.68 -19.98 -6.45
C ALA A 113 -3.04 -19.31 -6.16
N ALA A 114 -4.08 -19.79 -6.82
CA ALA A 114 -5.45 -19.30 -6.65
C ALA A 114 -5.98 -19.55 -5.22
N ASP A 115 -5.67 -20.71 -4.64
CA ASP A 115 -6.02 -21.03 -3.25
C ASP A 115 -4.98 -20.46 -2.28
N SER A 116 -5.30 -19.28 -1.74
CA SER A 116 -4.41 -18.53 -0.87
C SER A 116 -4.57 -18.84 0.62
N ASN A 117 -5.33 -19.86 1.01
CA ASN A 117 -5.52 -20.24 2.42
C ASN A 117 -4.22 -20.74 3.06
N GLN A 118 -3.27 -21.20 2.24
CA GLN A 118 -1.93 -21.54 2.70
C GLN A 118 -0.93 -20.44 2.39
N ASN A 119 -0.14 -20.08 3.39
CA ASN A 119 0.92 -19.07 3.26
C ASN A 119 2.01 -19.54 2.28
N ASN A 120 2.47 -18.63 1.40
CA ASN A 120 3.56 -18.89 0.44
C ASN A 120 3.29 -20.03 -0.56
N THR A 121 2.04 -20.25 -0.94
CA THR A 121 1.71 -21.16 -2.04
C THR A 121 1.94 -20.44 -3.37
N PHE A 122 2.81 -21.01 -4.18
CA PHE A 122 3.19 -20.47 -5.50
C PHE A 122 2.42 -21.18 -6.60
N GLY A 123 2.13 -20.46 -7.65
CA GLY A 123 1.29 -20.94 -8.74
C GLY A 123 1.78 -20.52 -10.11
N THR A 124 0.88 -20.62 -11.06
CA THR A 124 1.06 -20.20 -12.46
C THR A 124 0.69 -18.72 -12.63
N MET A 125 1.04 -18.13 -13.77
CA MET A 125 0.61 -16.79 -14.14
C MET A 125 -0.92 -16.67 -14.16
N LYS A 126 -1.63 -17.66 -14.71
CA LYS A 126 -3.11 -17.68 -14.76
C LYS A 126 -3.70 -17.63 -13.36
N GLU A 127 -3.19 -18.42 -12.43
CA GLU A 127 -3.65 -18.40 -11.03
C GLU A 127 -3.37 -17.06 -10.35
N ASP A 128 -2.20 -16.45 -10.58
CA ASP A 128 -1.89 -15.13 -10.02
C ASP A 128 -2.81 -14.04 -10.58
N VAL A 129 -3.24 -14.12 -11.85
CA VAL A 129 -4.26 -13.26 -12.47
C VAL A 129 -5.60 -13.42 -11.76
N MET A 130 -6.09 -14.66 -11.65
CA MET A 130 -7.46 -14.95 -11.20
C MET A 130 -7.72 -14.55 -9.74
N ARG A 131 -6.69 -14.41 -8.90
CA ARG A 131 -6.82 -13.95 -7.52
C ARG A 131 -6.73 -12.42 -7.36
N ARG A 132 -6.40 -11.67 -8.44
CA ARG A 132 -6.34 -10.21 -8.39
C ARG A 132 -7.73 -9.60 -8.28
N ASP A 133 -7.79 -8.35 -7.84
CA ASP A 133 -9.06 -7.66 -7.57
C ASP A 133 -9.75 -7.14 -8.85
N PHE A 134 -8.97 -6.51 -9.73
CA PHE A 134 -9.52 -5.79 -10.89
C PHE A 134 -8.75 -6.15 -12.16
N SER A 135 -9.47 -6.30 -13.26
CA SER A 135 -8.91 -6.60 -14.59
C SER A 135 -7.81 -5.63 -15.01
N MET A 136 -8.00 -4.32 -14.77
CA MET A 136 -7.04 -3.29 -15.08
C MET A 136 -5.71 -3.37 -14.30
N ASN A 137 -5.65 -4.16 -13.23
CA ASN A 137 -4.44 -4.40 -12.43
C ASN A 137 -3.87 -5.81 -12.64
N ALA A 138 -4.45 -6.59 -13.56
CA ALA A 138 -4.10 -7.98 -13.82
C ALA A 138 -3.43 -8.18 -15.19
N LEU A 139 -2.80 -7.15 -15.68
CA LEU A 139 -2.01 -7.14 -16.91
C LEU A 139 -0.54 -7.35 -16.59
N TYR A 140 0.14 -8.14 -17.44
CA TYR A 140 1.55 -8.48 -17.29
C TYR A 140 2.32 -8.00 -18.51
N TYR A 141 3.34 -7.19 -18.30
CA TYR A 141 4.12 -6.63 -19.38
C TYR A 141 5.56 -7.17 -19.35
N ASP A 142 6.00 -7.72 -20.47
CA ASP A 142 7.38 -8.14 -20.70
C ASP A 142 8.13 -7.02 -21.44
N PRO A 143 9.08 -6.35 -20.80
CA PRO A 143 9.82 -5.27 -21.42
C PRO A 143 10.86 -5.74 -22.45
N ASP A 144 11.31 -7.02 -22.40
CA ASP A 144 12.31 -7.54 -23.33
C ASP A 144 11.66 -7.88 -24.69
N SER A 145 10.51 -8.56 -24.68
CA SER A 145 9.73 -8.86 -25.90
C SER A 145 8.73 -7.76 -26.28
N GLN A 146 8.52 -6.76 -25.43
CA GLN A 146 7.51 -5.72 -25.56
C GLN A 146 6.08 -6.29 -25.77
N GLN A 147 5.76 -7.36 -25.04
CA GLN A 147 4.47 -8.02 -25.11
C GLN A 147 3.66 -7.77 -23.83
N LEU A 148 2.35 -7.53 -24.02
CA LEU A 148 1.39 -7.38 -22.94
C LEU A 148 0.49 -8.62 -22.88
N TYR A 149 0.47 -9.30 -21.74
CA TYR A 149 -0.32 -10.50 -21.50
C TYR A 149 -1.59 -10.15 -20.73
N ASP A 150 -2.74 -10.52 -21.28
CA ASP A 150 -4.07 -10.26 -20.75
C ASP A 150 -4.91 -11.53 -20.73
N TYR A 151 -5.27 -11.98 -19.53
CA TYR A 151 -6.07 -13.19 -19.29
C TYR A 151 -7.55 -12.90 -19.04
N VAL A 152 -7.91 -11.62 -18.82
CA VAL A 152 -9.23 -11.25 -18.27
C VAL A 152 -9.87 -10.05 -18.97
N GLY A 153 -9.30 -9.59 -20.09
CA GLY A 153 -9.81 -8.44 -20.84
C GLY A 153 -9.48 -7.08 -20.24
N GLY A 154 -8.43 -7.01 -19.43
CA GLY A 154 -8.05 -5.77 -18.72
C GLY A 154 -7.64 -4.62 -19.63
N LEU A 155 -7.03 -4.87 -20.78
CA LEU A 155 -6.72 -3.83 -21.75
C LEU A 155 -7.98 -3.17 -22.30
N GLN A 156 -8.97 -3.98 -22.68
CA GLN A 156 -10.25 -3.47 -23.17
C GLN A 156 -10.98 -2.65 -22.10
N ASP A 157 -10.98 -3.12 -20.85
CA ASP A 157 -11.58 -2.38 -19.73
C ASP A 157 -10.91 -1.03 -19.50
N ILE A 158 -9.59 -0.93 -19.67
CA ILE A 158 -8.85 0.34 -19.59
C ILE A 158 -9.27 1.26 -20.73
N LEU A 159 -9.33 0.78 -21.97
CA LEU A 159 -9.75 1.57 -23.15
C LEU A 159 -11.18 2.09 -23.00
N GLU A 160 -12.07 1.28 -22.43
CA GLU A 160 -13.47 1.64 -22.17
C GLU A 160 -13.67 2.38 -20.83
N LYS A 161 -12.60 2.68 -20.11
CA LYS A 161 -12.62 3.33 -18.79
C LYS A 161 -13.53 2.63 -17.79
N LYS A 162 -13.45 1.30 -17.73
CA LYS A 162 -14.21 0.46 -16.81
C LYS A 162 -13.37 0.04 -15.60
N ILE A 163 -14.03 -0.11 -14.46
CA ILE A 163 -13.48 -0.81 -13.28
C ILE A 163 -14.27 -2.11 -13.19
N GLU A 164 -13.68 -3.19 -13.71
CA GLU A 164 -14.28 -4.52 -13.67
C GLU A 164 -13.53 -5.42 -12.68
N THR A 165 -14.29 -6.27 -11.99
CA THR A 165 -13.77 -7.21 -10.99
C THR A 165 -13.52 -8.56 -11.66
N ILE A 166 -12.39 -9.21 -11.31
CA ILE A 166 -12.09 -10.57 -11.79
C ILE A 166 -12.92 -11.58 -10.99
N ILE A 167 -12.98 -11.36 -9.67
CA ILE A 167 -13.80 -12.15 -8.76
C ILE A 167 -15.27 -11.69 -8.92
N PRO A 168 -16.25 -12.61 -8.90
CA PRO A 168 -17.66 -12.27 -9.00
C PRO A 168 -18.06 -11.19 -8.00
N LEU A 169 -18.87 -10.22 -8.45
CA LEU A 169 -19.23 -9.04 -7.68
C LEU A 169 -19.97 -9.39 -6.36
N GLU A 170 -20.67 -10.50 -6.35
CA GLU A 170 -21.45 -10.99 -5.20
C GLU A 170 -20.57 -11.52 -4.07
N THR A 171 -19.31 -11.86 -4.35
CA THR A 171 -18.35 -12.45 -3.37
C THR A 171 -17.15 -11.58 -3.10
N ILE A 172 -16.74 -10.74 -4.04
CA ILE A 172 -15.47 -9.98 -3.98
C ILE A 172 -15.27 -9.21 -2.68
N PHE A 173 -16.31 -8.60 -2.12
CA PHE A 173 -16.21 -7.81 -0.89
C PHE A 173 -16.34 -8.66 0.37
N LYS A 174 -17.00 -9.82 0.27
CA LYS A 174 -17.03 -10.81 1.36
C LYS A 174 -15.68 -11.47 1.54
N ASP A 175 -14.98 -11.76 0.43
CA ASP A 175 -13.63 -12.32 0.46
C ASP A 175 -12.60 -11.32 1.02
N ASP A 176 -12.70 -10.05 0.60
CA ASP A 176 -11.83 -8.98 1.09
C ASP A 176 -12.53 -7.61 1.04
N PRO A 177 -13.11 -7.14 2.16
CA PRO A 177 -13.82 -5.87 2.22
C PRO A 177 -12.96 -4.65 1.86
N VAL A 178 -11.63 -4.71 2.04
CA VAL A 178 -10.71 -3.61 1.70
C VAL A 178 -10.77 -3.25 0.22
N ARG A 179 -11.23 -4.17 -0.63
CA ARG A 179 -11.42 -3.92 -2.07
C ARG A 179 -12.42 -2.79 -2.34
N ILE A 180 -13.38 -2.53 -1.43
CA ILE A 180 -14.27 -1.35 -1.49
C ILE A 180 -13.47 -0.06 -1.48
N ILE A 181 -12.54 0.10 -0.52
CA ILE A 181 -11.67 1.28 -0.42
C ILE A 181 -10.80 1.40 -1.67
N ARG A 182 -10.29 0.27 -2.16
CA ARG A 182 -9.44 0.22 -3.36
C ARG A 182 -10.18 0.67 -4.62
N ILE A 183 -11.46 0.31 -4.79
CA ILE A 183 -12.28 0.80 -5.90
C ILE A 183 -12.38 2.33 -5.86
N ILE A 184 -12.74 2.90 -4.71
CA ILE A 184 -12.85 4.36 -4.56
C ILE A 184 -11.52 5.03 -4.91
N ARG A 185 -10.41 4.47 -4.42
CA ARG A 185 -9.07 4.99 -4.70
C ARG A 185 -8.73 4.89 -6.20
N TYR A 186 -8.96 3.76 -6.84
CA TYR A 186 -8.67 3.58 -8.26
C TYR A 186 -9.56 4.45 -9.14
N ALA A 187 -10.85 4.58 -8.84
CA ALA A 187 -11.75 5.50 -9.56
C ALA A 187 -11.24 6.95 -9.53
N ALA A 188 -10.73 7.39 -8.38
CA ALA A 188 -10.16 8.73 -8.24
C ALA A 188 -8.82 8.89 -8.96
N ILE A 189 -7.95 7.86 -8.91
CA ILE A 189 -6.64 7.87 -9.55
C ILE A 189 -6.78 7.81 -11.07
N THR A 190 -7.53 6.85 -11.60
CA THR A 190 -7.69 6.65 -13.06
C THR A 190 -8.62 7.68 -13.69
N GLY A 191 -9.61 8.16 -12.93
CA GLY A 191 -10.73 8.97 -13.45
C GLY A 191 -11.86 8.10 -14.02
N PHE A 192 -11.77 6.77 -13.87
CA PHE A 192 -12.82 5.88 -14.36
C PHE A 192 -14.06 5.93 -13.47
N PRO A 193 -15.28 5.89 -14.04
CA PRO A 193 -16.49 5.95 -13.26
C PRO A 193 -16.78 4.66 -12.51
N ILE A 194 -17.35 4.79 -11.31
CA ILE A 194 -17.95 3.65 -10.60
C ILE A 194 -19.35 3.45 -11.19
N ARG A 195 -19.55 2.36 -11.94
CA ARG A 195 -20.82 2.06 -12.60
C ARG A 195 -21.92 1.69 -11.60
N ARG A 196 -23.20 1.82 -11.98
CA ARG A 196 -24.36 1.65 -11.08
C ARG A 196 -24.38 0.30 -10.35
N LYS A 197 -24.08 -0.82 -11.04
CA LYS A 197 -24.04 -2.16 -10.42
C LYS A 197 -23.00 -2.21 -9.29
N LEU A 198 -21.78 -1.73 -9.57
CA LEU A 198 -20.69 -1.69 -8.61
C LEU A 198 -20.98 -0.72 -7.43
N ALA A 199 -21.55 0.46 -7.72
CA ALA A 199 -21.95 1.42 -6.68
C ALA A 199 -23.03 0.85 -5.74
N ARG A 200 -23.99 0.09 -6.27
CA ARG A 200 -25.02 -0.60 -5.48
C ARG A 200 -24.39 -1.65 -4.56
N GLN A 201 -23.48 -2.47 -5.09
CA GLN A 201 -22.81 -3.49 -4.29
C GLN A 201 -21.95 -2.89 -3.19
N ILE A 202 -21.21 -1.81 -3.48
CA ILE A 202 -20.47 -1.04 -2.46
C ILE A 202 -21.41 -0.61 -1.33
N LYS A 203 -22.57 -0.04 -1.67
CA LYS A 203 -23.52 0.43 -0.65
C LYS A 203 -24.08 -0.73 0.20
N THR A 204 -24.32 -1.88 -0.40
CA THR A 204 -24.79 -3.09 0.29
C THR A 204 -23.74 -3.63 1.26
N ASP A 205 -22.48 -3.72 0.83
CA ASP A 205 -21.45 -4.47 1.54
C ASP A 205 -20.52 -3.58 2.38
N ARG A 206 -20.65 -2.23 2.34
CA ARG A 206 -19.74 -1.32 3.02
C ARG A 206 -19.53 -1.62 4.52
N ARG A 207 -20.57 -2.13 5.19
CA ARG A 207 -20.50 -2.48 6.61
C ARG A 207 -19.49 -3.59 6.93
N LEU A 208 -19.13 -4.44 5.96
CA LEU A 208 -18.09 -5.43 6.12
C LEU A 208 -16.72 -4.81 6.43
N LEU A 209 -16.54 -3.52 6.12
CA LEU A 209 -15.33 -2.79 6.46
C LEU A 209 -15.11 -2.64 7.97
N ARG A 210 -16.16 -2.74 8.80
CA ARG A 210 -16.06 -2.67 10.27
C ARG A 210 -15.28 -3.85 10.87
N ASP A 211 -15.24 -4.98 10.16
CA ASP A 211 -14.56 -6.20 10.60
C ASP A 211 -13.09 -6.26 10.13
N VAL A 212 -12.67 -5.26 9.34
CA VAL A 212 -11.28 -5.18 8.86
C VAL A 212 -10.35 -4.72 9.97
N SER A 213 -9.20 -5.37 10.11
CA SER A 213 -8.22 -4.99 11.13
C SER A 213 -7.73 -3.55 10.97
N ASN A 214 -7.52 -2.87 12.10
CA ASN A 214 -7.06 -1.48 12.14
C ASN A 214 -5.75 -1.25 11.35
N SER A 215 -4.86 -2.24 11.33
CA SER A 215 -3.60 -2.16 10.58
C SER A 215 -3.84 -2.10 9.07
N ARG A 216 -4.77 -2.92 8.55
CA ARG A 216 -5.13 -2.89 7.12
C ARG A 216 -5.85 -1.61 6.73
N LEU A 217 -6.79 -1.13 7.57
CA LEU A 217 -7.44 0.16 7.36
C LEU A 217 -6.42 1.31 7.38
N THR A 218 -5.48 1.27 8.34
CA THR A 218 -4.40 2.26 8.43
C THR A 218 -3.57 2.29 7.15
N GLU A 219 -3.18 1.12 6.64
CA GLU A 219 -2.40 1.02 5.40
C GLU A 219 -3.13 1.65 4.21
N GLU A 220 -4.41 1.31 4.00
CA GLU A 220 -5.17 1.86 2.87
C GLU A 220 -5.44 3.37 3.02
N VAL A 221 -5.75 3.87 4.23
CA VAL A 221 -5.93 5.31 4.45
C VAL A 221 -4.62 6.06 4.21
N MET A 222 -3.46 5.52 4.62
CA MET A 222 -2.18 6.13 4.31
C MET A 222 -1.90 6.13 2.80
N LYS A 223 -2.23 5.06 2.06
CA LYS A 223 -2.15 5.03 0.58
C LYS A 223 -3.06 6.08 -0.06
N ILE A 224 -4.26 6.33 0.49
CA ILE A 224 -5.14 7.40 0.04
C ILE A 224 -4.45 8.76 0.19
N LEU A 225 -3.90 9.05 1.38
CA LEU A 225 -3.27 10.34 1.68
C LEU A 225 -1.98 10.58 0.87
N GLN A 226 -1.29 9.51 0.44
CA GLN A 226 -0.11 9.57 -0.44
C GLN A 226 -0.43 9.62 -1.94
N SER A 227 -1.68 9.44 -2.31
CA SER A 227 -2.07 9.27 -3.73
C SER A 227 -1.96 10.54 -4.58
N GLY A 228 -1.93 11.74 -3.96
CA GLY A 228 -2.08 13.03 -4.64
C GLY A 228 -3.49 13.27 -5.18
N LYS A 229 -4.48 12.48 -4.70
CA LYS A 229 -5.91 12.55 -5.01
C LYS A 229 -6.78 12.42 -3.76
N SER A 230 -6.22 12.65 -2.57
CA SER A 230 -6.85 12.40 -1.28
C SER A 230 -8.15 13.18 -1.12
N GLU A 231 -8.21 14.43 -1.56
CA GLU A 231 -9.44 15.25 -1.51
C GLU A 231 -10.58 14.58 -2.29
N ARG A 232 -10.32 14.15 -3.53
CA ARG A 232 -11.33 13.48 -4.37
C ARG A 232 -11.76 12.13 -3.78
N ILE A 233 -10.82 11.39 -3.20
CA ILE A 233 -11.10 10.09 -2.58
C ILE A 233 -11.96 10.28 -1.33
N PHE A 234 -11.62 11.22 -0.44
CA PHE A 234 -12.42 11.52 0.76
C PHE A 234 -13.82 12.00 0.41
N SER A 235 -13.95 12.87 -0.61
CA SER A 235 -15.27 13.27 -1.12
C SER A 235 -16.10 12.06 -1.58
N SER A 236 -15.47 11.06 -2.20
CA SER A 236 -16.13 9.82 -2.60
C SER A 236 -16.45 8.91 -1.40
N LEU A 237 -15.56 8.83 -0.38
CA LEU A 237 -15.83 8.08 0.86
C LEU A 237 -17.07 8.63 1.58
N PHE A 238 -17.25 9.96 1.62
CA PHE A 238 -18.46 10.58 2.15
C PHE A 238 -19.69 10.29 1.26
N LYS A 239 -19.56 10.45 -0.05
CA LYS A 239 -20.66 10.22 -1.01
C LYS A 239 -21.23 8.80 -0.92
N TYR A 240 -20.37 7.80 -0.73
CA TYR A 240 -20.77 6.40 -0.62
C TYR A 240 -20.94 5.93 0.83
N GLU A 241 -20.93 6.86 1.80
CA GLU A 241 -21.05 6.62 3.24
C GLU A 241 -19.99 5.65 3.82
N ILE A 242 -18.91 5.38 3.08
CA ILE A 242 -17.83 4.49 3.51
C ILE A 242 -17.07 5.08 4.71
N SER A 243 -16.99 6.42 4.79
CA SER A 243 -16.36 7.13 5.92
C SER A 243 -16.98 6.79 7.26
N GLU A 244 -18.29 6.48 7.32
CA GLU A 244 -18.99 6.04 8.53
C GLU A 244 -18.39 4.73 9.09
N ASP A 245 -18.00 3.80 8.19
CA ASP A 245 -17.53 2.48 8.57
C ASP A 245 -16.03 2.43 8.88
N ILE A 246 -15.21 3.32 8.26
CA ILE A 246 -13.74 3.28 8.39
C ILE A 246 -13.15 4.45 9.18
N LEU A 247 -13.88 5.56 9.33
CA LEU A 247 -13.46 6.80 10.02
C LEU A 247 -14.65 7.47 10.70
N PRO A 248 -15.31 6.79 11.66
CA PRO A 248 -16.60 7.21 12.20
C PRO A 248 -16.57 8.59 12.85
N GLU A 249 -15.50 8.95 13.57
CA GLU A 249 -15.38 10.27 14.20
C GLU A 249 -15.22 11.39 13.16
N ILE A 250 -14.50 11.12 12.07
CA ILE A 250 -14.37 12.06 10.95
C ILE A 250 -15.70 12.21 10.22
N HIS A 251 -16.42 11.10 10.03
CA HIS A 251 -17.75 11.13 9.40
C HIS A 251 -18.73 11.96 10.24
N ARG A 252 -18.83 11.67 11.54
CA ARG A 252 -19.71 12.41 12.48
C ARG A 252 -19.39 13.89 12.48
N ALA A 253 -18.12 14.26 12.66
CA ALA A 253 -17.70 15.66 12.68
C ALA A 253 -17.96 16.39 11.34
N ALA A 254 -17.94 15.67 10.22
CA ALA A 254 -18.24 16.20 8.90
C ALA A 254 -19.75 16.40 8.68
N GLU A 255 -20.60 15.61 9.32
CA GLU A 255 -22.07 15.77 9.26
C GLU A 255 -22.56 16.85 10.25
N GLU A 256 -21.97 16.91 11.45
CA GLU A 256 -22.29 17.93 12.47
C GLU A 256 -21.86 19.35 12.04
N GLY A 257 -20.77 19.47 11.27
CA GLY A 257 -20.18 20.74 10.89
C GLY A 257 -19.75 20.82 9.42
N THR A 258 -20.62 21.34 8.54
CA THR A 258 -20.33 21.52 7.13
C THR A 258 -19.02 22.30 6.89
N GLN A 259 -18.72 23.31 7.70
CA GLN A 259 -17.50 24.10 7.60
C GLN A 259 -16.24 23.29 7.91
N LEU A 260 -16.30 22.38 8.88
CA LEU A 260 -15.17 21.50 9.21
C LEU A 260 -14.84 20.56 8.03
N LYS A 261 -15.86 19.97 7.40
CA LYS A 261 -15.71 19.15 6.19
C LYS A 261 -15.06 19.93 5.06
N ILE A 262 -15.52 21.15 4.80
CA ILE A 262 -14.97 22.02 3.74
C ILE A 262 -13.50 22.31 3.99
N ARG A 263 -13.10 22.70 5.22
CA ARG A 263 -11.72 23.01 5.57
C ARG A 263 -10.83 21.76 5.50
N MET A 264 -11.29 20.62 6.01
CA MET A 264 -10.56 19.36 5.90
C MET A 264 -10.30 18.98 4.44
N LEU A 265 -11.30 19.06 3.56
CA LEU A 265 -11.12 18.81 2.12
C LEU A 265 -10.15 19.81 1.48
N ALA A 266 -10.16 21.08 1.91
CA ALA A 266 -9.17 22.08 1.47
C ALA A 266 -7.74 21.74 1.89
N ASN A 267 -7.55 21.24 3.13
CA ASN A 267 -6.24 20.76 3.59
C ASN A 267 -5.77 19.53 2.80
N LEU A 268 -6.67 18.60 2.51
CA LEU A 268 -6.36 17.44 1.66
C LEU A 268 -5.97 17.88 0.24
N ARG A 269 -6.65 18.87 -0.33
CA ARG A 269 -6.26 19.45 -1.62
C ARG A 269 -4.86 20.10 -1.58
N LYS A 270 -4.48 20.72 -0.45
CA LYS A 270 -3.13 21.24 -0.22
C LYS A 270 -2.11 20.11 -0.12
N LEU A 271 -2.44 19.05 0.62
CA LEU A 271 -1.63 17.82 0.72
C LEU A 271 -1.39 17.21 -0.66
N ASP A 272 -2.44 17.08 -1.48
CA ASP A 272 -2.36 16.55 -2.85
C ASP A 272 -1.43 17.37 -3.74
N ARG A 273 -1.43 18.70 -3.60
CA ARG A 273 -0.46 19.56 -4.32
C ARG A 273 0.98 19.27 -3.89
N ASN A 274 1.21 19.10 -2.59
CA ASN A 274 2.54 18.78 -2.05
C ASN A 274 3.03 17.42 -2.55
N VAL A 275 2.16 16.38 -2.53
CA VAL A 275 2.50 15.06 -3.07
C VAL A 275 2.92 15.13 -4.54
N ARG A 276 2.21 15.92 -5.35
CA ARG A 276 2.54 16.08 -6.78
C ARG A 276 3.83 16.86 -7.02
N LYS A 277 4.11 17.85 -6.15
CA LYS A 277 5.29 18.71 -6.31
C LYS A 277 6.58 18.07 -5.80
N TYR A 278 6.52 17.38 -4.65
CA TYR A 278 7.69 16.89 -3.94
C TYR A 278 7.84 15.36 -3.95
N SER A 279 6.92 14.66 -4.63
CA SER A 279 6.84 13.19 -4.72
C SER A 279 6.76 12.44 -3.38
N ALA A 280 6.96 13.11 -2.27
CA ALA A 280 6.87 12.54 -0.93
C ALA A 280 6.29 13.54 0.06
N VAL A 281 5.47 13.05 0.98
CA VAL A 281 4.97 13.75 2.16
C VAL A 281 5.13 12.83 3.37
N THR A 282 5.37 13.42 4.53
CA THR A 282 5.53 12.65 5.77
C THR A 282 4.17 12.19 6.31
N LYS A 283 4.16 11.09 7.07
CA LYS A 283 2.94 10.63 7.75
C LYS A 283 2.37 11.69 8.70
N SER A 284 3.24 12.49 9.32
CA SER A 284 2.80 13.60 10.18
C SER A 284 2.05 14.69 9.41
N GLU A 285 2.47 15.04 8.19
CA GLU A 285 1.74 15.97 7.33
C GLU A 285 0.38 15.41 6.90
N MET A 286 0.31 14.10 6.61
CA MET A 286 -0.95 13.41 6.30
C MET A 286 -1.92 13.47 7.47
N ILE A 287 -1.47 13.14 8.69
CA ILE A 287 -2.27 13.20 9.92
C ILE A 287 -2.74 14.64 10.17
N THR A 288 -1.83 15.61 10.02
CA THR A 288 -2.17 17.03 10.19
C THR A 288 -3.23 17.48 9.21
N ALA A 289 -3.13 17.09 7.93
CA ALA A 289 -4.11 17.49 6.91
C ALA A 289 -5.54 17.05 7.22
N VAL A 290 -5.71 15.90 7.87
CA VAL A 290 -7.03 15.36 8.25
C VAL A 290 -7.53 15.97 9.56
N SER A 291 -6.65 16.19 10.57
CA SER A 291 -7.06 16.45 11.96
C SER A 291 -6.91 17.89 12.41
N LYS A 292 -6.21 18.75 11.66
CA LYS A 292 -5.86 20.10 12.09
C LYS A 292 -7.06 20.92 12.54
N ASP A 293 -8.05 21.09 11.67
CA ASP A 293 -9.18 21.99 11.95
C ASP A 293 -10.06 21.46 13.11
N TYR A 294 -10.21 20.14 13.20
CA TYR A 294 -10.91 19.50 14.31
C TYR A 294 -10.26 19.79 15.66
N VAL A 295 -8.92 19.72 15.69
CA VAL A 295 -8.13 20.00 16.90
C VAL A 295 -8.15 21.49 17.23
N GLU A 296 -8.00 22.37 16.24
CA GLU A 296 -7.97 23.81 16.42
C GLU A 296 -9.26 24.37 17.02
N GLU A 297 -10.40 23.78 16.69
CA GLU A 297 -11.70 24.19 17.25
C GLU A 297 -11.98 23.69 18.67
N ARG A 298 -11.29 22.63 19.13
CA ARG A 298 -11.63 21.91 20.35
C ARG A 298 -10.57 21.91 21.43
N VAL A 299 -9.45 22.59 21.19
CA VAL A 299 -8.33 22.70 22.14
C VAL A 299 -8.19 24.13 22.59
N ASP A 300 -8.16 24.33 23.90
CA ASP A 300 -7.77 25.62 24.49
C ASP A 300 -6.24 25.78 24.42
N TRP A 301 -5.79 26.55 23.45
CA TRP A 301 -4.38 26.77 23.17
C TRP A 301 -3.70 27.77 24.14
N GLU A 302 -4.44 28.46 24.96
CA GLU A 302 -3.93 29.41 25.97
C GLU A 302 -3.49 28.70 27.26
N ASN A 303 -3.88 27.42 27.40
CA ASN A 303 -3.54 26.61 28.56
C ASN A 303 -2.02 26.25 28.56
N ASN A 304 -1.57 25.64 29.67
CA ASN A 304 -0.19 25.19 29.84
C ASN A 304 0.26 24.29 28.66
N PRO A 305 1.44 24.53 28.06
CA PRO A 305 1.90 23.78 26.88
C PRO A 305 1.97 22.27 27.06
N GLU A 306 2.24 21.74 28.26
CA GLU A 306 2.22 20.29 28.52
C GLU A 306 0.81 19.73 28.47
N THR A 307 -0.18 20.44 29.01
CA THR A 307 -1.59 20.07 28.97
C THR A 307 -2.10 20.12 27.54
N VAL A 308 -1.83 21.21 26.83
CA VAL A 308 -2.19 21.35 25.39
C VAL A 308 -1.60 20.22 24.56
N TYR A 309 -0.34 19.88 24.77
CA TYR A 309 0.34 18.82 24.01
C TYR A 309 -0.37 17.46 24.21
N LYS A 310 -0.69 17.11 25.45
CA LYS A 310 -1.39 15.87 25.78
C LYS A 310 -2.80 15.84 25.18
N GLU A 311 -3.51 16.96 25.27
CA GLU A 311 -4.87 17.10 24.75
C GLU A 311 -4.88 17.00 23.22
N VAL A 312 -4.01 17.72 22.51
CA VAL A 312 -3.88 17.63 21.04
C VAL A 312 -3.57 16.19 20.61
N PHE A 313 -2.61 15.53 21.27
CA PHE A 313 -2.25 14.15 20.97
C PHE A 313 -3.43 13.22 21.15
N ARG A 314 -4.15 13.33 22.27
CA ARG A 314 -5.33 12.52 22.59
C ARG A 314 -6.44 12.73 21.54
N ARG A 315 -6.74 14.00 21.22
CA ARG A 315 -7.78 14.34 20.24
C ARG A 315 -7.48 13.85 18.84
N ILE A 316 -6.24 13.97 18.37
CA ILE A 316 -5.84 13.42 17.08
C ILE A 316 -6.13 11.91 17.07
N LYS A 317 -5.66 11.17 18.08
CA LYS A 317 -5.84 9.72 18.13
C LYS A 317 -7.32 9.31 18.16
N GLN A 318 -8.14 10.01 18.92
CA GLN A 318 -9.60 9.77 18.95
C GLN A 318 -10.23 10.05 17.60
N PHE A 319 -9.89 11.17 16.98
CA PHE A 319 -10.49 11.63 15.72
C PHE A 319 -10.20 10.70 14.53
N ILE A 320 -9.01 10.12 14.50
CA ILE A 320 -8.61 9.21 13.41
C ILE A 320 -8.91 7.72 13.70
N THR A 321 -9.50 7.40 14.86
CA THR A 321 -9.88 6.00 15.18
C THR A 321 -10.82 5.45 14.10
N PRO A 322 -10.64 4.19 13.63
CA PRO A 322 -9.74 3.12 14.13
C PRO A 322 -8.32 3.11 13.52
N ILE A 323 -7.93 4.15 12.79
CA ILE A 323 -6.60 4.25 12.18
C ILE A 323 -5.53 4.37 13.29
N THR A 324 -4.48 3.56 13.20
CA THR A 324 -3.43 3.46 14.22
C THR A 324 -2.03 3.73 13.66
N PRO A 325 -1.76 4.94 13.18
CA PRO A 325 -0.39 5.29 12.78
C PRO A 325 0.58 5.23 13.97
N PRO A 326 1.89 5.04 13.74
CA PRO A 326 2.89 5.06 14.79
C PRO A 326 2.81 6.33 15.65
N ASN A 327 2.90 6.19 16.97
CA ASN A 327 2.84 7.34 17.89
C ASN A 327 3.85 8.43 17.55
N LYS A 328 5.04 8.06 17.04
CA LYS A 328 6.05 9.01 16.57
C LYS A 328 5.51 9.96 15.50
N ASP A 329 4.71 9.46 14.57
CA ASP A 329 4.16 10.27 13.49
C ASP A 329 3.06 11.21 14.01
N VAL A 330 2.25 10.76 14.98
CA VAL A 330 1.27 11.60 15.67
C VAL A 330 1.96 12.69 16.49
N GLU A 331 3.02 12.35 17.25
CA GLU A 331 3.81 13.34 18.00
C GLU A 331 4.44 14.40 17.09
N GLN A 332 4.91 14.01 15.91
CA GLN A 332 5.43 14.96 14.92
C GLN A 332 4.33 15.88 14.38
N ALA A 333 3.10 15.36 14.17
CA ALA A 333 1.95 16.17 13.79
C ALA A 333 1.62 17.20 14.87
N VAL A 334 1.55 16.79 16.15
CA VAL A 334 1.37 17.71 17.30
C VAL A 334 2.43 18.82 17.31
N ARG A 335 3.71 18.44 17.18
CA ARG A 335 4.82 19.42 17.13
C ARG A 335 4.70 20.39 15.95
N GLY A 336 4.24 19.89 14.80
CA GLY A 336 3.95 20.72 13.63
C GLY A 336 2.86 21.76 13.91
N MET A 337 1.78 21.37 14.59
CA MET A 337 0.68 22.27 14.99
C MET A 337 1.16 23.35 15.97
N PHE A 338 1.97 22.99 16.98
CA PHE A 338 2.60 23.96 17.88
C PHE A 338 3.46 24.97 17.11
N LYS A 339 4.33 24.48 16.22
CA LYS A 339 5.20 25.33 15.41
C LYS A 339 4.41 26.30 14.52
N SER A 340 3.32 25.84 13.91
CA SER A 340 2.48 26.70 13.04
C SER A 340 1.80 27.84 13.81
N ARG A 341 1.69 27.74 15.14
CA ARG A 341 1.17 28.77 16.05
C ARG A 341 2.27 29.59 16.73
N GLY A 342 3.55 29.41 16.36
CA GLY A 342 4.68 30.07 17.02
C GLY A 342 4.96 29.55 18.43
N MET A 343 4.30 28.46 18.86
CA MET A 343 4.46 27.88 20.18
C MET A 343 5.62 26.87 20.22
N ARG A 344 6.33 26.81 21.36
CA ARG A 344 7.34 25.77 21.59
C ARG A 344 6.68 24.52 22.18
N PRO A 345 6.77 23.35 21.52
CA PRO A 345 6.27 22.11 22.11
C PRO A 345 7.10 21.74 23.35
N PRO A 346 6.51 21.13 24.38
CA PRO A 346 7.23 20.72 25.58
C PRO A 346 8.37 19.76 25.24
N PHE A 347 9.50 19.86 25.97
CA PHE A 347 10.62 18.96 25.78
C PHE A 347 10.23 17.53 26.19
N LYS A 348 10.53 16.52 25.36
CA LYS A 348 10.51 15.13 25.83
C LYS A 348 11.52 15.00 26.97
N LYS A 349 11.08 14.78 28.19
CA LYS A 349 11.95 14.18 29.21
C LYS A 349 12.43 12.84 28.63
N ARG A 350 13.71 12.79 28.22
CA ARG A 350 14.35 11.49 27.91
C ARG A 350 14.32 10.73 29.24
N TYR A 351 13.42 9.76 29.37
CA TYR A 351 13.58 8.72 30.37
C TYR A 351 14.91 8.04 30.06
N LYS A 352 15.95 8.38 30.81
CA LYS A 352 17.15 7.57 30.88
C LYS A 352 16.66 6.23 31.42
N MET A 353 16.51 5.23 30.56
CA MET A 353 16.44 3.85 31.01
C MET A 353 17.71 3.63 31.83
N GLY A 354 17.53 3.57 33.14
CA GLY A 354 18.60 3.24 34.05
C GLY A 354 19.17 1.88 33.62
N ARG A 355 20.40 1.90 33.12
CA ARG A 355 21.19 0.69 33.01
C ARG A 355 21.34 0.18 34.44
N GLN A 356 20.48 -0.75 34.86
CA GLN A 356 20.78 -1.59 36.01
C GLN A 356 22.10 -2.30 35.68
N ARG A 357 23.19 -1.76 36.24
CA ARG A 357 24.43 -2.48 36.33
C ARG A 357 24.14 -3.69 37.22
N SER A 358 24.00 -4.87 36.66
CA SER A 358 24.05 -6.10 37.36
C SER A 358 25.43 -6.17 38.03
N ARG A 359 25.47 -5.95 39.36
CA ARG A 359 26.62 -6.31 40.20
C ARG A 359 26.79 -7.81 40.10
N ARG A 360 27.80 -8.27 39.40
CA ARG A 360 28.30 -9.64 39.51
C ARG A 360 28.82 -9.82 40.95
N PRO A 361 28.41 -10.87 41.68
CA PRO A 361 29.01 -11.21 42.95
C PRO A 361 30.47 -11.61 42.71
N GLY A 362 31.38 -10.96 43.43
CA GLY A 362 32.81 -11.29 43.42
C GLY A 362 33.06 -12.68 43.95
N GLY A 363 33.52 -13.56 43.09
CA GLY A 363 34.08 -14.85 43.48
C GLY A 363 35.46 -14.63 44.13
N LYS A 364 35.57 -14.98 45.42
CA LYS A 364 36.86 -15.06 46.13
C LYS A 364 37.65 -16.24 45.56
N SER A 365 38.83 -15.95 45.02
CA SER A 365 39.86 -16.95 44.71
C SER A 365 40.57 -17.35 45.99
N GLY A 366 40.41 -18.57 46.42
CA GLY A 366 41.26 -19.24 47.39
C GLY A 366 42.40 -19.95 46.67
N ALA A 367 43.60 -19.50 46.93
CA ALA A 367 44.83 -20.21 46.54
C ALA A 367 45.11 -21.39 47.46
N SER A 368 45.45 -22.52 46.93
CA SER A 368 46.33 -23.50 47.62
C SER A 368 47.30 -24.11 46.61
N LYS A 369 48.59 -23.93 46.96
CA LYS A 369 49.74 -24.59 46.35
C LYS A 369 49.82 -26.06 46.87
N GLN A 370 50.24 -26.94 46.00
CA GLN A 370 51.15 -28.10 46.25
C GLN A 370 51.18 -28.85 44.94
N GLY A 371 52.27 -29.12 44.26
CA GLY A 371 53.55 -29.65 44.71
C GLY A 371 53.58 -31.12 44.33
N GLY A 372 54.35 -31.57 43.33
CA GLY A 372 54.56 -32.97 43.12
C GLY A 372 55.11 -33.39 41.75
N LYS A 373 56.37 -33.64 41.73
CA LYS A 373 57.24 -34.10 40.65
C LYS A 373 56.83 -35.45 40.03
N GLY A 374 57.28 -35.73 38.82
CA GLY A 374 57.96 -36.95 38.41
C GLY A 374 57.18 -37.86 37.42
N LYS A 375 57.53 -37.99 36.33
CA LYS A 375 58.39 -38.71 35.36
C LYS A 375 57.99 -38.46 33.93
#